data_cfc7215a4c94227ff5ceb573adbfaa92
#
_entry.id   cfc7215a4c94227ff5ceb573adbfaa92
#
_cell.length_a   1.000
_cell.length_b   1.000
_cell.length_c   1.000
_cell.angle_alpha   90.00
_cell.angle_beta   90.00
_cell.angle_gamma   90.00
#
_symmetry.space_group_name_H-M   'P 1'
#
loop_
_entity.id
_entity.type
_entity.pdbx_description
1 polymer ?
#
loop_
_entity_poly.entity_id
_entity_poly.type
_entity_poly.pdbx_seq_one_letter_code
_entity_poly.pdbx_strand_id
1 'polypeptide(L)'
;DSAKHCGLFVGTVKANPKAFNLDDFLTTKTYELNEIKWEVAGMPSVFSQDALDLGTHLLLQHLPQNIKNDVLDFACGAGVIAAFVGVRHLHTFPDPNNRPNLHLVLSDIHALSLYCAQKTLHLNNLQGDVVASNGLSNVEGKFSHIITNPPFHKGINTDYSIAHSFLVQAREHLIEQGHLTLVANSFLNYAVDMEEHVGPCQKLISDNKFAVYQAVGIRPKAGHNKYKQRK
;
A
#
# COMPACT_ATOMS: atom_id res chain seq x y z
N ASP A 1 33.96 12.52 2.41
CA ASP A 1 34.54 11.20 2.66
C ASP A 1 33.46 10.13 2.66
N SER A 2 33.76 9.01 2.08
CA SER A 2 32.85 7.84 2.08
C SER A 2 33.59 6.60 2.56
N ALA A 3 33.01 5.85 3.46
CA ALA A 3 33.52 4.57 3.91
C ALA A 3 32.36 3.58 4.11
N LYS A 4 32.55 2.31 3.73
CA LYS A 4 31.55 1.24 3.91
C LYS A 4 30.16 1.61 3.39
N HIS A 5 30.08 2.23 2.21
CA HIS A 5 28.85 2.73 1.59
C HIS A 5 28.11 3.84 2.37
N CYS A 6 28.79 4.49 3.33
CA CYS A 6 28.28 5.65 4.03
C CYS A 6 28.97 6.93 3.54
N GLY A 7 28.21 8.02 3.44
CA GLY A 7 28.73 9.36 3.10
C GLY A 7 28.71 10.28 4.32
N LEU A 8 29.80 11.03 4.53
CA LEU A 8 29.84 12.11 5.49
C LEU A 8 29.65 13.43 4.75
N PHE A 9 28.64 14.17 5.13
CA PHE A 9 28.35 15.50 4.57
C PHE A 9 28.66 16.55 5.65
N VAL A 10 29.41 17.58 5.27
CA VAL A 10 29.71 18.71 6.12
C VAL A 10 29.13 19.96 5.47
N GLY A 11 28.28 20.67 6.18
CA GLY A 11 27.66 21.91 5.70
C GLY A 11 27.92 23.06 6.64
N THR A 12 27.97 24.29 6.09
CA THR A 12 28.02 25.53 6.87
C THR A 12 26.68 26.24 6.75
N VAL A 13 26.10 26.59 7.89
CA VAL A 13 24.85 27.36 7.95
C VAL A 13 25.08 28.76 7.38
N LYS A 14 24.23 29.21 6.45
CA LYS A 14 24.25 30.60 5.96
C LYS A 14 23.81 31.57 7.05
N ALA A 15 24.34 32.79 7.01
CA ALA A 15 24.01 33.83 8.00
C ALA A 15 22.50 34.12 8.10
N ASN A 16 21.79 34.07 6.95
CA ASN A 16 20.33 34.22 6.87
C ASN A 16 19.74 33.05 6.08
N PRO A 17 19.50 31.89 6.70
CA PRO A 17 18.92 30.75 6.02
C PRO A 17 17.45 31.05 5.62
N LYS A 18 17.05 30.63 4.43
CA LYS A 18 15.63 30.60 4.04
C LYS A 18 14.85 29.77 5.09
N ALA A 19 13.66 30.24 5.46
CA ALA A 19 12.79 29.44 6.31
C ALA A 19 12.53 28.07 5.65
N PHE A 20 12.62 27.02 6.46
CA PHE A 20 12.36 25.66 5.98
C PHE A 20 10.88 25.52 5.63
N ASN A 21 10.60 25.05 4.41
CA ASN A 21 9.26 24.64 3.98
C ASN A 21 9.35 23.25 3.36
N LEU A 22 8.60 22.31 3.92
CA LEU A 22 8.59 20.93 3.45
C LEU A 22 8.06 20.81 2.01
N ASP A 23 7.13 21.67 1.61
CA ASP A 23 6.57 21.69 0.25
C ASP A 23 7.63 22.04 -0.83
N ASP A 24 8.72 22.70 -0.47
CA ASP A 24 9.82 23.01 -1.43
C ASP A 24 10.49 21.74 -1.97
N PHE A 25 10.29 20.58 -1.35
CA PHE A 25 10.86 19.28 -1.73
C PHE A 25 9.86 18.38 -2.45
N LEU A 26 8.60 18.81 -2.57
CA LEU A 26 7.58 18.04 -3.29
C LEU A 26 7.85 18.07 -4.80
N THR A 27 7.65 16.92 -5.39
CA THR A 27 7.54 16.74 -6.85
C THR A 27 6.19 16.13 -7.17
N THR A 28 5.65 16.39 -8.35
CA THR A 28 4.41 15.78 -8.82
C THR A 28 4.69 15.03 -10.10
N LYS A 29 4.15 13.82 -10.22
CA LYS A 29 4.20 13.01 -11.43
C LYS A 29 2.81 12.56 -11.82
N THR A 30 2.54 12.57 -13.12
CA THR A 30 1.31 12.04 -13.71
C THR A 30 1.59 10.63 -14.23
N TYR A 31 0.78 9.69 -13.84
CA TYR A 31 0.78 8.32 -14.37
C TYR A 31 -0.48 8.08 -15.19
N GLU A 32 -0.41 7.10 -16.09
CA GLU A 32 -1.53 6.69 -16.93
C GLU A 32 -1.56 5.17 -17.04
N LEU A 33 -2.74 4.57 -16.83
CA LEU A 33 -2.99 3.15 -17.00
C LEU A 33 -4.44 2.92 -17.44
N ASN A 34 -4.64 2.26 -18.60
CA ASN A 34 -5.98 1.98 -19.14
C ASN A 34 -6.85 3.24 -19.21
N GLU A 35 -6.31 4.32 -19.80
CA GLU A 35 -6.96 5.63 -19.95
C GLU A 35 -7.24 6.39 -18.64
N ILE A 36 -6.93 5.80 -17.49
CA ILE A 36 -7.01 6.47 -16.20
C ILE A 36 -5.72 7.24 -15.94
N LYS A 37 -5.84 8.55 -15.75
CA LYS A 37 -4.71 9.43 -15.39
C LYS A 37 -4.85 9.88 -13.96
N TRP A 38 -3.76 9.78 -13.19
CA TRP A 38 -3.70 10.27 -11.81
C TRP A 38 -2.36 10.91 -11.50
N GLU A 39 -2.36 11.81 -10.55
CA GLU A 39 -1.17 12.52 -10.09
C GLU A 39 -0.68 11.96 -8.76
N VAL A 40 0.62 11.92 -8.59
CA VAL A 40 1.27 11.43 -7.37
C VAL A 40 2.30 12.44 -6.89
N ALA A 41 2.18 12.87 -5.65
CA ALA A 41 3.19 13.66 -4.98
C ALA A 41 4.34 12.77 -4.53
N GLY A 42 5.56 13.19 -4.76
CA GLY A 42 6.78 12.47 -4.36
C GLY A 42 7.73 13.39 -3.61
N MET A 43 8.65 12.78 -2.86
CA MET A 43 9.66 13.48 -2.09
C MET A 43 10.91 12.60 -1.98
N PRO A 44 12.13 13.18 -1.82
CA PRO A 44 13.32 12.39 -1.54
C PRO A 44 13.09 11.39 -0.41
N SER A 45 13.58 10.15 -0.56
CA SER A 45 13.41 9.01 0.35
C SER A 45 12.01 8.35 0.42
N VAL A 46 11.02 8.85 -0.30
CA VAL A 46 9.73 8.17 -0.47
C VAL A 46 9.83 7.15 -1.61
N PHE A 47 9.27 5.96 -1.39
CA PHE A 47 9.34 4.85 -2.35
C PHE A 47 8.78 5.25 -3.72
N SER A 48 9.48 4.82 -4.77
CA SER A 48 9.06 5.04 -6.17
C SER A 48 8.99 6.51 -6.60
N GLN A 49 9.85 7.36 -6.01
CA GLN A 49 9.89 8.79 -6.32
C GLN A 49 10.08 9.08 -7.83
N ASP A 50 10.88 8.28 -8.54
CA ASP A 50 11.31 8.59 -9.90
C ASP A 50 10.45 7.96 -11.01
N ALA A 51 9.80 6.83 -10.75
CA ALA A 51 8.93 6.12 -11.69
C ALA A 51 7.90 5.26 -10.95
N LEU A 52 6.82 4.88 -11.65
CA LEU A 52 5.90 3.87 -11.14
C LEU A 52 6.65 2.54 -10.99
N ASP A 53 6.67 2.00 -9.77
CA ASP A 53 7.28 0.71 -9.51
C ASP A 53 6.63 -0.40 -10.35
N LEU A 54 7.44 -1.30 -10.90
CA LEU A 54 6.96 -2.36 -11.80
C LEU A 54 6.00 -3.34 -11.11
N GLY A 55 6.23 -3.65 -9.84
CA GLY A 55 5.32 -4.49 -9.04
C GLY A 55 4.00 -3.78 -8.82
N THR A 56 4.04 -2.51 -8.44
CA THR A 56 2.82 -1.68 -8.32
C THR A 56 2.09 -1.58 -9.65
N HIS A 57 2.78 -1.35 -10.76
CA HIS A 57 2.16 -1.33 -12.08
C HIS A 57 1.41 -2.64 -12.39
N LEU A 58 2.08 -3.79 -12.18
CA LEU A 58 1.47 -5.11 -12.39
C LEU A 58 0.24 -5.32 -11.49
N LEU A 59 0.32 -4.90 -10.23
CA LEU A 59 -0.80 -4.95 -9.28
C LEU A 59 -1.99 -4.14 -9.80
N LEU A 60 -1.78 -2.88 -10.19
CA LEU A 60 -2.86 -1.99 -10.65
C LEU A 60 -3.57 -2.52 -11.88
N GLN A 61 -2.84 -3.16 -12.82
CA GLN A 61 -3.41 -3.79 -14.01
C GLN A 61 -4.38 -4.95 -13.69
N HIS A 62 -4.19 -5.61 -12.54
CA HIS A 62 -4.93 -6.82 -12.18
C HIS A 62 -5.87 -6.63 -10.98
N LEU A 63 -6.05 -5.39 -10.52
CA LEU A 63 -7.07 -5.09 -9.51
C LEU A 63 -8.50 -5.30 -10.07
N PRO A 64 -9.43 -5.81 -9.26
CA PRO A 64 -10.84 -5.89 -9.63
C PRO A 64 -11.39 -4.55 -10.13
N GLN A 65 -12.27 -4.58 -11.13
CA GLN A 65 -12.82 -3.36 -11.72
C GLN A 65 -13.76 -2.61 -10.75
N ASN A 66 -14.53 -3.33 -9.94
CA ASN A 66 -15.58 -2.78 -9.08
C ASN A 66 -15.16 -2.74 -7.60
N ILE A 67 -14.05 -2.06 -7.30
CA ILE A 67 -13.65 -1.80 -5.91
C ILE A 67 -14.55 -0.69 -5.34
N LYS A 68 -15.15 -0.95 -4.18
CA LYS A 68 -16.08 -0.06 -3.47
C LYS A 68 -16.04 -0.30 -1.96
N ASN A 69 -16.77 0.52 -1.21
CA ASN A 69 -16.80 0.53 0.25
C ASN A 69 -15.42 0.87 0.86
N ASP A 70 -15.11 0.35 2.03
CA ASP A 70 -13.87 0.66 2.72
C ASP A 70 -12.69 -0.09 2.12
N VAL A 71 -11.67 0.64 1.72
CA VAL A 71 -10.46 0.14 1.06
C VAL A 71 -9.24 0.62 1.83
N LEU A 72 -8.37 -0.31 2.19
CA LEU A 72 -7.08 -0.01 2.82
C LEU A 72 -5.95 -0.17 1.80
N ASP A 73 -5.18 0.90 1.60
CA ASP A 73 -3.86 0.88 0.98
C ASP A 73 -2.82 0.74 2.09
N PHE A 74 -2.34 -0.49 2.31
CA PHE A 74 -1.36 -0.79 3.35
C PHE A 74 0.06 -0.61 2.83
N ALA A 75 0.93 0.03 3.65
CA ALA A 75 2.27 0.49 3.25
C ALA A 75 2.19 1.37 2.00
N CYS A 76 1.31 2.36 2.06
CA CYS A 76 0.83 3.14 0.92
C CYS A 76 1.92 3.97 0.22
N GLY A 77 3.07 4.20 0.86
CA GLY A 77 4.10 5.08 0.33
C GLY A 77 3.51 6.46 0.00
N ALA A 78 3.64 6.90 -1.24
CA ALA A 78 3.06 8.15 -1.73
C ALA A 78 1.55 8.08 -2.05
N GLY A 79 0.86 6.97 -1.75
CA GLY A 79 -0.57 6.79 -2.00
C GLY A 79 -0.92 6.46 -3.46
N VAL A 80 0.02 5.86 -4.19
CA VAL A 80 -0.13 5.54 -5.63
C VAL A 80 -1.33 4.64 -5.89
N ILE A 81 -1.48 3.58 -5.07
CA ILE A 81 -2.54 2.57 -5.22
C ILE A 81 -3.90 3.20 -4.90
N ALA A 82 -4.01 3.87 -3.75
CA ALA A 82 -5.24 4.53 -3.34
C ALA A 82 -5.71 5.59 -4.35
N ALA A 83 -4.78 6.40 -4.87
CA ALA A 83 -5.11 7.42 -5.86
C ALA A 83 -5.63 6.80 -7.16
N PHE A 84 -4.98 5.75 -7.68
CA PHE A 84 -5.47 5.02 -8.85
C PHE A 84 -6.86 4.43 -8.62
N VAL A 85 -7.08 3.77 -7.48
CA VAL A 85 -8.39 3.18 -7.12
C VAL A 85 -9.46 4.27 -7.05
N GLY A 86 -9.18 5.39 -6.40
CA GLY A 86 -10.10 6.51 -6.27
C GLY A 86 -10.46 7.15 -7.62
N VAL A 87 -9.45 7.50 -8.44
CA VAL A 87 -9.68 8.11 -9.76
C VAL A 87 -10.42 7.15 -10.70
N ARG A 88 -10.03 5.87 -10.71
CA ARG A 88 -10.75 4.84 -11.48
C ARG A 88 -12.20 4.71 -11.04
N HIS A 89 -12.48 4.78 -9.75
CA HIS A 89 -13.84 4.74 -9.21
C HIS A 89 -14.67 5.94 -9.70
N LEU A 90 -14.11 7.15 -9.67
CA LEU A 90 -14.78 8.35 -10.20
C LEU A 90 -15.05 8.24 -11.70
N HIS A 91 -14.11 7.68 -12.46
CA HIS A 91 -14.24 7.46 -13.90
C HIS A 91 -15.30 6.38 -14.21
N THR A 92 -15.34 5.29 -13.46
CA THR A 92 -16.30 4.20 -13.65
C THR A 92 -17.72 4.61 -13.27
N PHE A 93 -17.86 5.47 -12.27
CA PHE A 93 -19.16 5.94 -11.74
C PHE A 93 -19.19 7.48 -11.76
N PRO A 94 -19.37 8.10 -12.94
CA PRO A 94 -19.30 9.55 -13.11
C PRO A 94 -20.47 10.31 -12.46
N ASP A 95 -21.66 9.67 -12.36
CA ASP A 95 -22.82 10.27 -11.71
C ASP A 95 -22.72 10.14 -10.19
N PRO A 96 -22.58 11.26 -9.45
CA PRO A 96 -22.46 11.22 -8.00
C PRO A 96 -23.67 10.59 -7.28
N ASN A 97 -24.88 10.69 -7.87
CA ASN A 97 -26.10 10.17 -7.25
C ASN A 97 -26.21 8.65 -7.33
N ASN A 98 -25.53 8.04 -8.30
CA ASN A 98 -25.53 6.60 -8.54
C ASN A 98 -24.17 5.95 -8.24
N ARG A 99 -23.20 6.73 -7.71
CA ARG A 99 -21.87 6.25 -7.38
C ARG A 99 -21.91 5.43 -6.09
N PRO A 100 -21.41 4.18 -6.10
CA PRO A 100 -21.24 3.41 -4.88
C PRO A 100 -20.30 4.13 -3.91
N ASN A 101 -20.48 3.92 -2.61
CA ASN A 101 -19.55 4.47 -1.63
C ASN A 101 -18.14 3.91 -1.82
N LEU A 102 -17.15 4.79 -1.71
CA LEU A 102 -15.73 4.44 -1.63
C LEU A 102 -15.10 5.28 -0.53
N HIS A 103 -14.54 4.63 0.48
CA HIS A 103 -13.76 5.24 1.55
C HIS A 103 -12.34 4.68 1.49
N LEU A 104 -11.37 5.57 1.36
CA LEU A 104 -9.95 5.23 1.24
C LEU A 104 -9.26 5.45 2.58
N VAL A 105 -8.58 4.42 3.07
CA VAL A 105 -7.66 4.50 4.21
C VAL A 105 -6.26 4.14 3.71
N LEU A 106 -5.31 5.02 3.98
CA LEU A 106 -3.91 4.87 3.58
C LEU A 106 -3.05 4.75 4.82
N SER A 107 -2.28 3.70 4.98
CA SER A 107 -1.42 3.52 6.14
C SER A 107 0.04 3.28 5.78
N ASP A 108 0.94 3.93 6.50
CA ASP A 108 2.38 3.74 6.39
C ASP A 108 3.05 4.06 7.73
N ILE A 109 4.28 3.56 7.93
CA ILE A 109 5.11 3.89 9.09
C ILE A 109 5.94 5.16 8.85
N HIS A 110 6.18 5.52 7.60
CA HIS A 110 7.11 6.58 7.21
C HIS A 110 6.39 7.92 7.07
N ALA A 111 6.73 8.90 7.89
CA ALA A 111 6.04 10.20 7.96
C ALA A 111 6.02 10.97 6.62
N LEU A 112 7.13 10.96 5.85
CA LEU A 112 7.16 11.62 4.54
C LEU A 112 6.29 10.91 3.50
N SER A 113 6.14 9.58 3.60
CA SER A 113 5.20 8.81 2.78
C SER A 113 3.77 9.29 3.04
N LEU A 114 3.37 9.38 4.31
CA LEU A 114 2.02 9.85 4.68
C LEU A 114 1.78 11.30 4.23
N TYR A 115 2.79 12.15 4.36
CA TYR A 115 2.70 13.52 3.84
C TYR A 115 2.47 13.55 2.32
N CYS A 116 3.25 12.77 1.56
CA CYS A 116 3.05 12.62 0.12
C CYS A 116 1.68 12.01 -0.21
N ALA A 117 1.23 10.99 0.52
CA ALA A 117 -0.07 10.36 0.34
C ALA A 117 -1.23 11.35 0.52
N GLN A 118 -1.17 12.20 1.55
CA GLN A 118 -2.15 13.27 1.75
C GLN A 118 -2.17 14.26 0.57
N LYS A 119 -0.99 14.67 0.08
CA LYS A 119 -0.88 15.56 -1.09
C LYS A 119 -1.38 14.85 -2.37
N THR A 120 -1.10 13.57 -2.53
CA THR A 120 -1.57 12.75 -3.65
C THR A 120 -3.11 12.67 -3.70
N LEU A 121 -3.77 12.45 -2.56
CA LEU A 121 -5.23 12.50 -2.49
C LEU A 121 -5.75 13.87 -2.92
N HIS A 122 -5.15 14.94 -2.40
CA HIS A 122 -5.55 16.31 -2.73
C HIS A 122 -5.39 16.63 -4.23
N LEU A 123 -4.27 16.26 -4.86
CA LEU A 123 -4.02 16.46 -6.29
C LEU A 123 -5.11 15.83 -7.18
N ASN A 124 -5.67 14.72 -6.75
CA ASN A 124 -6.70 13.98 -7.49
C ASN A 124 -8.14 14.31 -7.05
N ASN A 125 -8.34 15.33 -6.21
CA ASN A 125 -9.63 15.66 -5.61
C ASN A 125 -10.30 14.49 -4.89
N LEU A 126 -9.49 13.63 -4.25
CA LEU A 126 -9.93 12.48 -3.46
C LEU A 126 -9.92 12.82 -1.98
N GLN A 127 -10.82 12.16 -1.25
CA GLN A 127 -10.82 12.16 0.22
C GLN A 127 -10.43 10.78 0.74
N GLY A 128 -9.78 10.74 1.90
CA GLY A 128 -9.38 9.51 2.56
C GLY A 128 -8.64 9.81 3.86
N ASP A 129 -8.56 8.79 4.71
CA ASP A 129 -7.85 8.87 5.98
C ASP A 129 -6.40 8.40 5.80
N VAL A 130 -5.46 9.21 6.26
CA VAL A 130 -4.04 8.90 6.22
C VAL A 130 -3.55 8.62 7.63
N VAL A 131 -3.13 7.37 7.89
CA VAL A 131 -2.89 6.84 9.23
C VAL A 131 -1.44 6.43 9.41
N ALA A 132 -0.77 6.98 10.42
CA ALA A 132 0.56 6.52 10.83
C ALA A 132 0.43 5.22 11.63
N SER A 133 0.99 4.11 11.08
CA SER A 133 0.85 2.80 11.70
C SER A 133 2.07 1.92 11.49
N ASN A 134 2.50 1.22 12.53
CA ASN A 134 3.44 0.12 12.41
C ASN A 134 2.64 -1.18 12.19
N GLY A 135 2.71 -1.74 10.98
CA GLY A 135 1.74 -2.76 10.57
C GLY A 135 0.32 -2.17 10.56
N LEU A 136 -0.64 -2.89 11.11
CA LEU A 136 -2.03 -2.44 11.21
C LEU A 136 -2.44 -2.02 12.64
N SER A 137 -1.48 -1.80 13.54
CA SER A 137 -1.74 -1.56 14.97
C SER A 137 -2.59 -0.32 15.27
N ASN A 138 -2.54 0.70 14.41
CA ASN A 138 -3.31 1.94 14.54
C ASN A 138 -4.41 2.07 13.48
N VAL A 139 -4.59 1.06 12.63
CA VAL A 139 -5.64 1.04 11.62
C VAL A 139 -6.93 0.55 12.28
N GLU A 140 -7.98 1.34 12.19
CA GLU A 140 -9.30 0.98 12.72
C GLU A 140 -10.24 0.51 11.61
N GLY A 141 -11.24 -0.27 11.98
CA GLY A 141 -12.30 -0.69 11.07
C GLY A 141 -12.08 -2.01 10.36
N LYS A 142 -12.98 -2.28 9.43
CA LYS A 142 -13.01 -3.46 8.58
C LYS A 142 -13.11 -3.06 7.12
N PHE A 143 -12.36 -3.74 6.26
CA PHE A 143 -12.23 -3.36 4.87
C PHE A 143 -12.81 -4.43 3.93
N SER A 144 -13.44 -3.98 2.88
CA SER A 144 -13.85 -4.83 1.76
C SER A 144 -12.64 -5.25 0.92
N HIS A 145 -11.63 -4.36 0.85
CA HIS A 145 -10.38 -4.62 0.15
C HIS A 145 -9.20 -4.09 0.96
N ILE A 146 -8.18 -4.92 1.11
CA ILE A 146 -6.84 -4.52 1.53
C ILE A 146 -5.92 -4.73 0.33
N ILE A 147 -5.23 -3.67 -0.10
CA ILE A 147 -4.36 -3.69 -1.28
C ILE A 147 -2.98 -3.24 -0.85
N THR A 148 -1.92 -3.90 -1.33
CA THR A 148 -0.57 -3.55 -0.90
C THR A 148 0.51 -4.00 -1.87
N ASN A 149 1.57 -3.20 -1.96
CA ASN A 149 2.90 -3.59 -2.42
C ASN A 149 3.85 -3.54 -1.21
N PRO A 150 3.89 -4.59 -0.41
CA PRO A 150 4.50 -4.52 0.92
C PRO A 150 6.03 -4.58 0.87
N PRO A 151 6.74 -3.87 1.78
CA PRO A 151 8.20 -3.84 1.83
C PRO A 151 8.81 -5.07 2.52
N PHE A 152 8.28 -6.28 2.29
CA PHE A 152 8.74 -7.51 2.97
C PHE A 152 10.13 -7.98 2.53
N HIS A 153 10.82 -7.22 1.66
CA HIS A 153 12.11 -7.58 1.10
C HIS A 153 13.18 -6.59 1.54
N LYS A 154 13.76 -6.78 2.70
CA LYS A 154 14.98 -6.07 3.10
C LYS A 154 16.18 -7.03 3.01
N GLY A 155 16.90 -6.96 1.87
CA GLY A 155 18.16 -7.67 1.68
C GLY A 155 18.01 -9.17 1.37
N ILE A 156 19.06 -9.96 1.65
CA ILE A 156 19.17 -11.39 1.35
C ILE A 156 18.26 -12.24 2.26
N ASN A 157 17.83 -11.70 3.41
CA ASN A 157 16.96 -12.38 4.35
C ASN A 157 15.55 -11.78 4.25
N THR A 158 14.64 -12.53 3.66
CA THR A 158 13.20 -12.23 3.73
C THR A 158 12.76 -12.37 5.18
N ASP A 159 12.26 -11.30 5.79
CA ASP A 159 11.71 -11.40 7.14
C ASP A 159 10.28 -11.96 7.07
N TYR A 160 10.19 -13.29 7.01
CA TYR A 160 8.91 -13.99 6.99
C TYR A 160 8.03 -13.68 8.22
N SER A 161 8.64 -13.24 9.34
CA SER A 161 7.89 -12.92 10.54
C SER A 161 7.04 -11.66 10.37
N ILE A 162 7.54 -10.66 9.63
CA ILE A 162 6.80 -9.43 9.33
C ILE A 162 5.64 -9.72 8.37
N ALA A 163 5.91 -10.50 7.31
CA ALA A 163 4.89 -10.88 6.35
C ALA A 163 3.77 -11.70 7.01
N HIS A 164 4.14 -12.70 7.80
CA HIS A 164 3.20 -13.52 8.56
C HIS A 164 2.34 -12.67 9.52
N SER A 165 2.99 -11.79 10.31
CA SER A 165 2.28 -10.90 11.23
C SER A 165 1.28 -10.00 10.51
N PHE A 166 1.66 -9.48 9.34
CA PHE A 166 0.76 -8.70 8.49
C PHE A 166 -0.44 -9.52 8.01
N LEU A 167 -0.25 -10.74 7.52
CA LEU A 167 -1.34 -11.58 7.01
C LEU A 167 -2.38 -11.89 8.09
N VAL A 168 -1.91 -12.19 9.32
CA VAL A 168 -2.78 -12.42 10.48
C VAL A 168 -3.59 -11.16 10.81
N GLN A 169 -2.93 -9.99 10.88
CA GLN A 169 -3.60 -8.72 11.13
C GLN A 169 -4.57 -8.36 10.00
N ALA A 170 -4.15 -8.52 8.73
CA ALA A 170 -5.01 -8.24 7.57
C ALA A 170 -6.31 -9.06 7.62
N ARG A 171 -6.21 -10.32 8.03
CA ARG A 171 -7.41 -11.16 8.22
C ARG A 171 -8.38 -10.57 9.25
N GLU A 172 -7.85 -10.02 10.34
CA GLU A 172 -8.66 -9.38 11.39
C GLU A 172 -9.32 -8.09 10.89
N HIS A 173 -8.71 -7.40 9.93
CA HIS A 173 -9.22 -6.16 9.33
C HIS A 173 -10.07 -6.36 8.06
N LEU A 174 -10.24 -7.58 7.56
CA LEU A 174 -11.15 -7.86 6.46
C LEU A 174 -12.59 -8.11 6.95
N ILE A 175 -13.57 -7.61 6.20
CA ILE A 175 -14.94 -8.10 6.31
C ILE A 175 -15.01 -9.57 5.84
N GLU A 176 -16.11 -10.27 6.13
CA GLU A 176 -16.38 -11.56 5.50
C GLU A 176 -16.51 -11.39 3.99
N GLN A 177 -15.88 -12.25 3.21
CA GLN A 177 -15.73 -12.13 1.75
C GLN A 177 -14.97 -10.89 1.27
N GLY A 178 -14.29 -10.17 2.16
CA GLY A 178 -13.35 -9.12 1.79
C GLY A 178 -12.11 -9.69 1.11
N HIS A 179 -11.37 -8.89 0.37
CA HIS A 179 -10.24 -9.33 -0.42
C HIS A 179 -8.93 -8.71 0.07
N LEU A 180 -7.90 -9.53 0.24
CA LEU A 180 -6.52 -9.08 0.33
C LEU A 180 -5.86 -9.29 -1.03
N THR A 181 -5.39 -8.21 -1.67
CA THR A 181 -4.63 -8.28 -2.92
C THR A 181 -3.24 -7.71 -2.69
N LEU A 182 -2.20 -8.49 -2.98
CA LEU A 182 -0.82 -8.04 -2.86
C LEU A 182 0.02 -8.41 -4.08
N VAL A 183 1.07 -7.63 -4.31
CA VAL A 183 2.16 -7.98 -5.24
C VAL A 183 3.41 -8.33 -4.46
N ALA A 184 4.13 -9.33 -4.93
CA ALA A 184 5.41 -9.75 -4.36
C ALA A 184 6.35 -10.25 -5.46
N ASN A 185 7.64 -10.43 -5.15
CA ASN A 185 8.57 -11.09 -6.06
C ASN A 185 8.09 -12.52 -6.38
N SER A 186 8.16 -12.91 -7.66
CA SER A 186 7.60 -14.18 -8.17
C SER A 186 8.21 -15.44 -7.54
N PHE A 187 9.45 -15.34 -7.03
CA PHE A 187 10.10 -16.46 -6.33
C PHE A 187 9.56 -16.67 -4.90
N LEU A 188 8.77 -15.73 -4.36
CA LEU A 188 8.14 -15.83 -3.06
C LEU A 188 6.74 -16.41 -3.23
N ASN A 189 6.51 -17.59 -2.68
CA ASN A 189 5.22 -18.26 -2.81
C ASN A 189 4.26 -17.85 -1.69
N TYR A 190 3.73 -16.62 -1.77
CA TYR A 190 2.77 -16.12 -0.79
C TYR A 190 1.41 -16.83 -0.81
N ALA A 191 1.11 -17.61 -1.85
CA ALA A 191 -0.19 -18.27 -1.94
C ALA A 191 -0.47 -19.17 -0.73
N VAL A 192 0.52 -19.95 -0.28
CA VAL A 192 0.38 -20.86 0.86
C VAL A 192 0.12 -20.10 2.15
N ASP A 193 0.93 -19.07 2.45
CA ASP A 193 0.79 -18.27 3.67
C ASP A 193 -0.53 -17.48 3.68
N MET A 194 -0.94 -16.93 2.54
CA MET A 194 -2.22 -16.25 2.40
C MET A 194 -3.39 -17.21 2.57
N GLU A 195 -3.31 -18.43 2.04
CA GLU A 195 -4.35 -19.45 2.21
C GLU A 195 -4.46 -19.88 3.66
N GLU A 196 -3.35 -20.04 4.36
CA GLU A 196 -3.33 -20.44 5.78
C GLU A 196 -3.88 -19.34 6.70
N HIS A 197 -3.52 -18.07 6.46
CA HIS A 197 -3.77 -17.00 7.42
C HIS A 197 -4.96 -16.09 7.05
N VAL A 198 -5.33 -16.01 5.78
CA VAL A 198 -6.42 -15.13 5.29
C VAL A 198 -7.60 -15.95 4.81
N GLY A 199 -7.37 -16.91 3.91
CA GLY A 199 -8.39 -17.77 3.32
C GLY A 199 -8.06 -18.13 1.87
N PRO A 200 -9.00 -18.73 1.11
CA PRO A 200 -8.75 -19.20 -0.24
C PRO A 200 -8.00 -18.16 -1.07
N CYS A 201 -6.86 -18.56 -1.62
CA CYS A 201 -5.95 -17.70 -2.33
C CYS A 201 -5.76 -18.14 -3.78
N GLN A 202 -5.71 -17.19 -4.70
CA GLN A 202 -5.36 -17.40 -6.10
C GLN A 202 -4.23 -16.48 -6.52
N LYS A 203 -3.37 -16.97 -7.40
CA LYS A 203 -2.40 -16.16 -8.13
C LYS A 203 -3.08 -15.61 -9.38
N LEU A 204 -3.31 -14.30 -9.42
CA LEU A 204 -3.98 -13.63 -10.54
C LEU A 204 -3.09 -13.59 -11.78
N ILE A 205 -1.81 -13.29 -11.59
CA ILE A 205 -0.79 -13.22 -12.64
C ILE A 205 0.59 -13.44 -12.04
N SER A 206 1.53 -13.85 -12.87
CA SER A 206 2.96 -13.87 -12.54
C SER A 206 3.77 -13.60 -13.79
N ASP A 207 4.79 -12.77 -13.66
CA ASP A 207 5.86 -12.62 -14.65
C ASP A 207 7.20 -13.12 -14.07
N ASN A 208 8.32 -12.81 -14.74
CA ASN A 208 9.65 -13.23 -14.30
C ASN A 208 10.13 -12.57 -13.01
N LYS A 209 9.51 -11.47 -12.57
CA LYS A 209 9.93 -10.68 -11.41
C LYS A 209 8.87 -10.66 -10.31
N PHE A 210 7.61 -10.51 -10.68
CA PHE A 210 6.51 -10.26 -9.75
C PHE A 210 5.35 -11.23 -9.94
N ALA A 211 4.60 -11.44 -8.88
CA ALA A 211 3.32 -12.15 -8.90
C ALA A 211 2.29 -11.36 -8.08
N VAL A 212 1.06 -11.31 -8.57
CA VAL A 212 -0.09 -10.73 -7.86
C VAL A 212 -0.93 -11.86 -7.30
N TYR A 213 -1.17 -11.81 -6.01
CA TYR A 213 -1.99 -12.76 -5.27
C TYR A 213 -3.24 -12.09 -4.73
N GLN A 214 -4.33 -12.84 -4.69
CA GLN A 214 -5.57 -12.39 -4.05
C GLN A 214 -6.12 -13.51 -3.16
N ALA A 215 -6.39 -13.19 -1.90
CA ALA A 215 -7.08 -14.07 -0.96
C ALA A 215 -8.42 -13.48 -0.55
N VAL A 216 -9.37 -14.37 -0.26
CA VAL A 216 -10.71 -14.01 0.23
C VAL A 216 -10.78 -14.25 1.72
N GLY A 217 -11.12 -13.23 2.50
CA GLY A 217 -11.28 -13.34 3.95
C GLY A 217 -12.45 -14.23 4.33
N ILE A 218 -12.19 -15.32 5.04
CA ILE A 218 -13.21 -16.21 5.58
C ILE A 218 -13.26 -16.09 7.11
N ARG A 219 -14.43 -16.28 7.72
CA ARG A 219 -14.50 -16.35 9.20
C ARG A 219 -13.63 -17.49 9.72
N PRO A 220 -12.82 -17.28 10.78
CA PRO A 220 -12.15 -18.37 11.44
C PRO A 220 -13.21 -19.40 11.86
N LYS A 221 -13.00 -20.68 11.54
CA LYS A 221 -13.84 -21.74 12.12
C LYS A 221 -13.72 -21.64 13.64
N ALA A 222 -14.83 -21.46 14.34
CA ALA A 222 -14.85 -21.48 15.79
C ALA A 222 -14.21 -22.81 16.27
N GLY A 223 -13.00 -22.75 16.83
CA GLY A 223 -12.35 -23.95 17.36
C GLY A 223 -10.84 -24.12 17.16
N HIS A 224 -10.12 -23.24 16.47
CA HIS A 224 -8.66 -23.40 16.27
C HIS A 224 -7.83 -22.37 17.05
N ASN A 225 -8.08 -22.24 18.36
CA ASN A 225 -7.18 -21.53 19.27
C ASN A 225 -6.08 -22.51 19.76
N LYS A 226 -5.12 -22.86 18.86
CA LYS A 226 -3.99 -23.76 19.18
C LYS A 226 -2.71 -23.04 19.63
N TYR A 227 -2.75 -21.76 19.91
CA TYR A 227 -1.63 -21.07 20.57
C TYR A 227 -1.92 -20.86 22.05
N LYS A 228 -2.00 -21.96 22.81
CA LYS A 228 -1.71 -21.91 24.25
C LYS A 228 -0.21 -21.71 24.40
N GLN A 229 0.13 -20.57 24.97
CA GLN A 229 1.38 -20.18 25.60
C GLN A 229 2.26 -21.40 26.02
N ARG A 230 3.45 -21.48 25.42
CA ARG A 230 4.55 -22.18 26.09
C ARG A 230 5.23 -21.17 27.00
N LYS A 231 5.11 -21.41 28.29
CA LYS A 231 5.85 -20.75 29.37
C LYS A 231 7.35 -21.04 29.25
#